data_7c13bc36cba643ec5d6ffe8d5e7fab68
#
_entry.id   7c13bc36cba643ec5d6ffe8d5e7fab68
#
_cell.length_a   1.000
_cell.length_b   1.000
_cell.length_c   1.000
_cell.angle_alpha   90.00
_cell.angle_beta   90.00
_cell.angle_gamma   90.00
#
_symmetry.space_group_name_H-M   'P 1'
#
loop_
_entity.id
_entity.type
_entity.pdbx_description
1 polymer ?
#
loop_
_entity_poly.entity_id
_entity_poly.type
_entity_poly.pdbx_seq_one_letter_code
_entity_poly.pdbx_strand_id
1 'polypeptide(L)'
;MSDTEYLARAEAVLAAVERTVDVANDGDHGIDLERNGSVLTLTFENGSKIIVNLQPPMKEVWIAAKAGGFHYRFVDGAWRDTRTGTEFFSALTEYATQQAGLPITFSA
;
A
#
# COMPACT_ATOMS: atom_id res chain seq x y z
N MET A 1 -10.96 -16.95 -5.49
CA MET A 1 -11.39 -15.57 -5.81
C MET A 1 -11.45 -15.39 -7.31
N SER A 2 -12.55 -14.88 -7.82
CA SER A 2 -12.68 -14.58 -9.24
C SER A 2 -11.87 -13.32 -9.59
N ASP A 3 -11.66 -13.11 -10.90
CA ASP A 3 -10.97 -11.88 -11.35
C ASP A 3 -11.74 -10.63 -10.95
N THR A 4 -13.07 -10.66 -11.03
CA THR A 4 -13.91 -9.53 -10.63
C THR A 4 -13.80 -9.26 -9.14
N GLU A 5 -13.83 -10.28 -8.30
CA GLU A 5 -13.65 -10.14 -6.85
C GLU A 5 -12.27 -9.61 -6.53
N TYR A 6 -11.24 -10.15 -7.18
CA TYR A 6 -9.88 -9.67 -6.98
C TYR A 6 -9.77 -8.18 -7.28
N LEU A 7 -10.24 -7.74 -8.44
CA LEU A 7 -10.15 -6.33 -8.83
C LEU A 7 -10.89 -5.42 -7.85
N ALA A 8 -12.08 -5.80 -7.42
CA ALA A 8 -12.85 -5.01 -6.47
C ALA A 8 -12.11 -4.85 -5.14
N ARG A 9 -11.57 -5.96 -4.61
CA ARG A 9 -10.83 -5.96 -3.35
C ARG A 9 -9.50 -5.22 -3.46
N ALA A 10 -8.79 -5.41 -4.56
CA ALA A 10 -7.48 -4.78 -4.78
C ALA A 10 -7.63 -3.27 -5.03
N GLU A 11 -8.64 -2.84 -5.79
CA GLU A 11 -8.92 -1.42 -5.97
C GLU A 11 -9.29 -0.75 -4.65
N ALA A 12 -10.00 -1.46 -3.77
CA ALA A 12 -10.32 -0.96 -2.43
C ALA A 12 -9.05 -0.70 -1.60
N VAL A 13 -8.00 -1.51 -1.79
CA VAL A 13 -6.71 -1.28 -1.14
C VAL A 13 -6.11 0.04 -1.59
N LEU A 14 -6.05 0.27 -2.91
CA LEU A 14 -5.51 1.52 -3.44
C LEU A 14 -6.31 2.73 -2.95
N ALA A 15 -7.63 2.63 -2.94
CA ALA A 15 -8.49 3.69 -2.45
C ALA A 15 -8.25 4.00 -0.96
N ALA A 16 -8.04 2.97 -0.15
CA ALA A 16 -7.75 3.14 1.28
C ALA A 16 -6.40 3.84 1.49
N VAL A 17 -5.39 3.49 0.71
CA VAL A 17 -4.08 4.15 0.76
C VAL A 17 -4.21 5.63 0.38
N GLU A 18 -4.94 5.92 -0.69
CA GLU A 18 -5.17 7.30 -1.14
C GLU A 18 -5.86 8.14 -0.07
N ARG A 19 -6.91 7.60 0.57
CA ARG A 19 -7.62 8.30 1.66
C ARG A 19 -6.69 8.61 2.83
N THR A 20 -5.86 7.65 3.20
CA THR A 20 -4.92 7.82 4.32
C THR A 20 -3.91 8.93 4.02
N VAL A 21 -3.38 8.95 2.79
CA VAL A 21 -2.43 10.00 2.39
C VAL A 21 -3.10 11.37 2.38
N ASP A 22 -4.33 11.48 1.88
CA ASP A 22 -5.07 12.74 1.88
C ASP A 22 -5.23 13.30 3.29
N VAL A 23 -5.61 12.44 4.24
CA VAL A 23 -5.77 12.84 5.65
C VAL A 23 -4.43 13.23 6.26
N ALA A 24 -3.37 12.45 5.99
CA ALA A 24 -2.04 12.73 6.51
C ALA A 24 -1.51 14.07 5.99
N ASN A 25 -1.80 14.41 4.74
CA ASN A 25 -1.37 15.66 4.12
C ASN A 25 -2.13 16.89 4.65
N ASP A 26 -3.30 16.69 5.25
CA ASP A 26 -3.99 17.76 5.97
C ASP A 26 -3.33 18.09 7.31
N GLY A 27 -2.44 17.21 7.80
CA GLY A 27 -1.66 17.39 9.02
C GLY A 27 -0.20 17.70 8.69
N ASP A 28 0.71 16.92 9.30
CA ASP A 28 2.15 17.19 9.26
C ASP A 28 2.88 16.54 8.07
N HIS A 29 2.19 15.73 7.27
CA HIS A 29 2.81 15.07 6.13
C HIS A 29 2.66 15.88 4.84
N GLY A 30 3.68 15.78 3.98
CA GLY A 30 3.64 16.30 2.62
C GLY A 30 4.03 15.17 1.66
N ILE A 31 3.12 14.24 1.42
CA ILE A 31 3.34 13.08 0.56
C ILE A 31 2.78 13.35 -0.81
N ASP A 32 3.63 13.26 -1.85
CA ASP A 32 3.16 13.29 -3.22
C ASP A 32 2.57 11.94 -3.59
N LEU A 33 1.34 11.95 -4.07
CA LEU A 33 0.63 10.76 -4.45
C LEU A 33 0.36 10.80 -5.96
N GLU A 34 0.82 9.77 -6.67
CA GLU A 34 0.59 9.66 -8.10
C GLU A 34 0.04 8.28 -8.42
N ARG A 35 -1.04 8.25 -9.18
CA ARG A 35 -1.62 6.99 -9.63
C ARG A 35 -1.56 6.89 -11.15
N ASN A 36 -0.99 5.78 -11.64
CA ASN A 36 -0.88 5.46 -13.06
C ASN A 36 -1.44 4.06 -13.27
N GLY A 37 -2.70 3.97 -13.71
CA GLY A 37 -3.36 2.68 -13.86
C GLY A 37 -3.43 1.92 -12.55
N SER A 38 -2.75 0.79 -12.49
CA SER A 38 -2.70 -0.09 -11.31
C SER A 38 -1.49 0.17 -10.41
N VAL A 39 -0.78 1.26 -10.62
CA VAL A 39 0.43 1.61 -9.88
C VAL A 39 0.22 2.91 -9.11
N LEU A 40 0.40 2.83 -7.80
CA LEU A 40 0.28 3.97 -6.90
C LEU A 40 1.65 4.28 -6.31
N THR A 41 2.14 5.50 -6.50
CA THR A 41 3.46 5.91 -6.00
C THR A 41 3.29 6.97 -4.93
N LEU A 42 3.87 6.71 -3.75
CA LEU A 42 3.97 7.66 -2.66
C LEU A 42 5.40 8.17 -2.62
N THR A 43 5.58 9.48 -2.74
CA THR A 43 6.90 10.12 -2.60
C THR A 43 6.90 10.98 -1.34
N PHE A 44 7.78 10.65 -0.41
CA PHE A 44 7.91 11.36 0.85
C PHE A 44 8.77 12.62 0.67
N GLU A 45 8.71 13.52 1.64
CA GLU A 45 9.43 14.80 1.55
C GLU A 45 10.95 14.64 1.40
N ASN A 46 11.51 13.55 1.91
CA ASN A 46 12.93 13.23 1.75
C ASN A 46 13.28 12.62 0.40
N GLY A 47 12.31 12.50 -0.50
CA GLY A 47 12.51 11.94 -1.83
C GLY A 47 12.40 10.43 -1.92
N SER A 48 12.28 9.73 -0.79
CA SER A 48 12.10 8.27 -0.83
C SER A 48 10.69 7.91 -1.29
N LYS A 49 10.53 6.72 -1.84
CA LYS A 49 9.26 6.29 -2.44
C LYS A 49 8.79 4.96 -1.89
N ILE A 50 7.47 4.80 -1.88
CA ILE A 50 6.83 3.49 -1.74
C ILE A 50 5.89 3.34 -2.93
N ILE A 51 5.95 2.18 -3.58
CA ILE A 51 5.09 1.87 -4.72
C ILE A 51 4.18 0.70 -4.32
N VAL A 52 2.88 0.89 -4.53
CA VAL A 52 1.88 -0.17 -4.37
C VAL A 52 1.33 -0.45 -5.75
N ASN A 53 1.41 -1.71 -6.20
CA ASN A 53 0.88 -2.06 -7.50
C ASN A 53 0.07 -3.35 -7.46
N LEU A 54 -0.91 -3.43 -8.36
CA LEU A 54 -1.74 -4.61 -8.51
C LEU A 54 -1.09 -5.56 -9.51
N GLN A 55 -1.16 -6.85 -9.20
CA GLN A 55 -0.66 -7.92 -10.06
C GLN A 55 -1.81 -8.90 -10.38
N PRO A 56 -2.69 -8.56 -11.34
CA PRO A 56 -3.87 -9.36 -11.61
C PRO A 56 -3.59 -10.83 -11.98
N PRO A 57 -2.59 -11.15 -12.81
CA PRO A 57 -2.33 -12.55 -13.16
C PRO A 57 -2.06 -13.44 -11.94
N MET A 58 -1.51 -12.87 -10.88
CA MET A 58 -1.18 -13.59 -9.64
C MET A 58 -2.21 -13.37 -8.54
N LYS A 59 -3.18 -12.50 -8.78
CA LYS A 59 -4.16 -12.06 -7.78
C LYS A 59 -3.49 -11.56 -6.51
N GLU A 60 -2.45 -10.73 -6.68
CA GLU A 60 -1.65 -10.18 -5.60
C GLU A 60 -1.63 -8.66 -5.63
N VAL A 61 -1.29 -8.08 -4.50
CA VAL A 61 -0.94 -6.66 -4.36
C VAL A 61 0.50 -6.62 -3.88
N TRP A 62 1.34 -5.81 -4.52
CA TRP A 62 2.75 -5.74 -4.21
C TRP A 62 3.11 -4.39 -3.61
N ILE A 63 4.05 -4.40 -2.64
CA ILE A 63 4.68 -3.20 -2.10
C ILE A 63 6.15 -3.23 -2.47
N ALA A 64 6.65 -2.10 -3.02
CA ALA A 64 8.08 -1.85 -3.15
C ALA A 64 8.44 -0.67 -2.25
N ALA A 65 9.26 -0.91 -1.25
CA ALA A 65 9.66 0.07 -0.27
C ALA A 65 11.19 0.03 -0.09
N LYS A 66 11.73 0.94 0.71
CA LYS A 66 13.15 0.94 1.04
C LYS A 66 13.57 -0.38 1.68
N ALA A 67 12.68 -0.96 2.49
CA ALA A 67 12.90 -2.23 3.17
C ALA A 67 12.95 -3.44 2.22
N GLY A 68 12.40 -3.34 1.02
CA GLY A 68 12.39 -4.42 0.03
C GLY A 68 11.11 -4.50 -0.76
N GLY A 69 10.94 -5.63 -1.46
CA GLY A 69 9.72 -5.93 -2.21
C GLY A 69 8.91 -7.01 -1.52
N PHE A 70 7.60 -6.79 -1.42
CA PHE A 70 6.71 -7.68 -0.67
C PHE A 70 5.46 -7.97 -1.48
N HIS A 71 4.98 -9.22 -1.45
CA HIS A 71 3.81 -9.68 -2.18
C HIS A 71 2.72 -10.08 -1.20
N TYR A 72 1.49 -9.63 -1.47
CA TYR A 72 0.35 -9.87 -0.59
C TYR A 72 -0.75 -10.58 -1.35
N ARG A 73 -1.33 -11.61 -0.73
CA ARG A 73 -2.43 -12.38 -1.28
C ARG A 73 -3.60 -12.32 -0.31
N PHE A 74 -4.82 -12.33 -0.82
CA PHE A 74 -6.01 -12.27 0.03
C PHE A 74 -6.30 -13.64 0.62
N VAL A 75 -6.10 -13.78 1.93
CA VAL A 75 -6.26 -15.04 2.66
C VAL A 75 -6.94 -14.74 4.00
N ASP A 76 -7.96 -15.51 4.34
CA ASP A 76 -8.66 -15.39 5.62
C ASP A 76 -9.12 -13.96 5.92
N GLY A 77 -9.68 -13.30 4.93
CA GLY A 77 -10.29 -11.98 5.10
C GLY A 77 -9.33 -10.80 5.07
N ALA A 78 -8.05 -11.02 4.78
CA ALA A 78 -7.06 -9.94 4.74
C ALA A 78 -6.01 -10.18 3.66
N TRP A 79 -5.35 -9.11 3.23
CA TRP A 79 -4.19 -9.20 2.35
C TRP A 79 -2.97 -9.53 3.20
N ARG A 80 -2.35 -10.68 2.96
CA ARG A 80 -1.26 -11.19 3.77
C ARG A 80 -0.01 -11.43 2.94
N ASP A 81 1.14 -11.03 3.51
CA ASP A 81 2.45 -11.29 2.91
C ASP A 81 2.60 -12.79 2.67
N THR A 82 3.00 -13.16 1.45
CA THR A 82 3.12 -14.56 1.04
C THR A 82 4.23 -15.32 1.76
N ARG A 83 5.14 -14.62 2.42
CA ARG A 83 6.26 -15.21 3.16
C ARG A 83 6.03 -15.21 4.66
N THR A 84 5.51 -14.10 5.20
CA THR A 84 5.44 -13.88 6.66
C THR A 84 4.03 -13.93 7.21
N GLY A 85 3.01 -13.77 6.37
CA GLY A 85 1.63 -13.66 6.80
C GLY A 85 1.25 -12.30 7.36
N THR A 86 2.16 -11.34 7.36
CA THR A 86 1.89 -9.98 7.87
C THR A 86 0.79 -9.31 7.06
N GLU A 87 -0.12 -8.64 7.73
CA GLU A 87 -1.23 -7.95 7.07
C GLU A 87 -0.72 -6.69 6.37
N PHE A 88 -1.30 -6.39 5.19
CA PHE A 88 -0.86 -5.34 4.27
C PHE A 88 -0.78 -3.96 4.93
N PHE A 89 -1.87 -3.51 5.57
CA PHE A 89 -1.92 -2.15 6.12
C PHE A 89 -0.98 -1.99 7.31
N SER A 90 -0.80 -3.02 8.12
CA SER A 90 0.17 -3.02 9.21
C SER A 90 1.59 -2.89 8.66
N ALA A 91 1.90 -3.64 7.60
CA ALA A 91 3.21 -3.59 6.96
C ALA A 91 3.47 -2.22 6.32
N LEU A 92 2.49 -1.69 5.59
CA LEU A 92 2.60 -0.39 4.94
C LEU A 92 2.78 0.73 5.97
N THR A 93 2.06 0.65 7.09
CA THR A 93 2.21 1.58 8.22
C THR A 93 3.66 1.61 8.71
N GLU A 94 4.25 0.45 8.90
CA GLU A 94 5.64 0.35 9.35
C GLU A 94 6.61 0.96 8.35
N TYR A 95 6.52 0.57 7.08
CA TYR A 95 7.44 1.07 6.04
C TYR A 95 7.29 2.57 5.82
N ALA A 96 6.06 3.07 5.77
CA ALA A 96 5.79 4.48 5.55
C ALA A 96 6.25 5.33 6.72
N THR A 97 6.01 4.89 7.95
CA THR A 97 6.46 5.60 9.15
C THR A 97 7.99 5.70 9.19
N GLN A 98 8.68 4.61 8.85
CA GLN A 98 10.15 4.61 8.78
C GLN A 98 10.67 5.58 7.73
N GLN A 99 10.09 5.56 6.54
CA GLN A 99 10.55 6.41 5.44
C GLN A 99 10.18 7.88 5.62
N ALA A 100 9.00 8.17 6.14
CA ALA A 100 8.55 9.53 6.37
C ALA A 100 9.25 10.19 7.57
N GLY A 101 9.66 9.40 8.55
CA GLY A 101 10.18 9.92 9.80
C GLY A 101 9.11 10.51 10.72
N LEU A 102 7.82 10.32 10.35
CA LEU A 102 6.65 10.75 11.12
C LEU A 102 5.63 9.64 11.12
N PRO A 103 4.89 9.43 12.22
CA PRO A 103 3.86 8.39 12.27
C PRO A 103 2.78 8.62 11.22
N ILE A 104 2.43 7.55 10.53
CA ILE A 104 1.28 7.50 9.63
C ILE A 104 0.69 6.10 9.72
N THR A 105 -0.62 6.00 9.92
CA THR A 105 -1.30 4.71 10.08
C THR A 105 -2.24 4.46 8.91
N PHE A 106 -2.00 3.39 8.19
CA PHE A 106 -2.87 2.93 7.10
C PHE A 106 -3.84 1.90 7.63
N SER A 107 -5.07 1.97 7.15
CA SER A 107 -6.12 0.99 7.46
C SER A 107 -7.09 0.88 6.31
N ALA A 108 -7.81 -0.23 6.28
CA ALA A 108 -8.80 -0.49 5.25
C ALA A 108 -9.98 0.51 5.29
#